data_135ca3bc00b69fccee0b39372720e4f2
#
_entry.id   135ca3bc00b69fccee0b39372720e4f2
#
_cell.length_a   1.000
_cell.length_b   1.000
_cell.length_c   1.000
_cell.angle_alpha   90.00
_cell.angle_beta   90.00
_cell.angle_gamma   90.00
#
_symmetry.space_group_name_H-M   'P 1'
#
loop_
_entity.id
_entity.type
_entity.pdbx_description
1 polymer ?
#
loop_
_entity_poly.entity_id
_entity_poly.type
_entity_poly.pdbx_seq_one_letter_code
_entity_poly.pdbx_strand_id
1 'polypeptide(L)'
;MHVTDQSRVLDWQQLRDITLDDDELMRELLTTLLDDTSKQVALLDDAIRGQDQQKTMRLAHYCKGACANIGANATAAVLKLMEEQAAHQSYADCAASLCNLMQELDRLRVEANV
;
A
#
# COMPACT_ATOMS: atom_id res chain seq x y z
N MET A 1 12.40 -21.50 -7.35
CA MET A 1 11.75 -20.42 -8.10
C MET A 1 10.97 -19.54 -7.15
N HIS A 2 11.21 -18.25 -7.22
CA HIS A 2 10.52 -17.31 -6.36
C HIS A 2 9.30 -16.75 -7.10
N VAL A 3 8.12 -16.92 -6.51
CA VAL A 3 6.87 -16.39 -7.07
C VAL A 3 6.36 -15.32 -6.15
N THR A 4 6.11 -14.13 -6.69
CA THR A 4 5.49 -13.05 -5.92
C THR A 4 4.04 -13.39 -5.64
N ASP A 5 3.70 -13.53 -4.37
CA ASP A 5 2.34 -13.77 -3.92
C ASP A 5 1.71 -12.47 -3.48
N GLN A 6 0.80 -11.93 -4.29
CA GLN A 6 0.13 -10.66 -4.01
C GLN A 6 -0.84 -10.75 -2.83
N SER A 7 -1.16 -11.96 -2.35
CA SER A 7 -2.00 -12.12 -1.16
C SER A 7 -1.20 -11.98 0.14
N ARG A 8 0.13 -12.06 0.07
CA ARG A 8 0.97 -11.94 1.27
C ARG A 8 0.98 -10.51 1.79
N VAL A 9 0.82 -10.39 3.10
CA VAL A 9 0.87 -9.09 3.77
C VAL A 9 2.27 -8.48 3.65
N LEU A 10 3.31 -9.31 3.84
CA LEU A 10 4.69 -8.86 3.78
C LEU A 10 5.60 -9.97 3.26
N ASP A 11 6.42 -9.64 2.30
CA ASP A 11 7.50 -10.51 1.80
C ASP A 11 8.75 -10.24 2.62
N TRP A 12 8.95 -11.02 3.68
CA TRP A 12 10.08 -10.86 4.60
C TRP A 12 11.42 -11.03 3.90
N GLN A 13 11.51 -11.92 2.91
CA GLN A 13 12.77 -12.14 2.20
C GLN A 13 13.17 -10.90 1.41
N GLN A 14 12.23 -10.28 0.71
CA GLN A 14 12.50 -9.03 -0.02
C GLN A 14 12.97 -7.94 0.93
N LEU A 15 12.31 -7.80 2.09
CA LEU A 15 12.66 -6.79 3.08
C LEU A 15 14.06 -7.05 3.65
N ARG A 16 14.40 -8.29 3.94
CA ARG A 16 15.74 -8.64 4.40
C ARG A 16 16.80 -8.32 3.37
N ASP A 17 16.51 -8.62 2.11
CA ASP A 17 17.46 -8.39 1.02
C ASP A 17 17.80 -6.89 0.87
N ILE A 18 16.79 -6.02 0.90
CA ILE A 18 17.03 -4.58 0.72
C ILE A 18 17.65 -3.91 1.95
N THR A 19 17.53 -4.54 3.11
CA THR A 19 18.10 -4.01 4.38
C THR A 19 19.37 -4.73 4.80
N LEU A 20 19.84 -5.68 4.02
CA LEU A 20 21.01 -6.51 4.33
C LEU A 20 20.88 -7.16 5.72
N ASP A 21 19.71 -7.66 6.03
CA ASP A 21 19.36 -8.31 7.29
C ASP A 21 19.48 -7.41 8.55
N ASP A 22 19.47 -6.10 8.37
CA ASP A 22 19.49 -5.15 9.48
C ASP A 22 18.10 -5.00 10.09
N ASP A 23 17.87 -5.59 11.25
CA ASP A 23 16.57 -5.58 11.92
C ASP A 23 16.08 -4.17 12.26
N GLU A 24 16.98 -3.30 12.69
CA GLU A 24 16.63 -1.92 13.02
C GLU A 24 16.18 -1.17 11.79
N LEU A 25 16.89 -1.33 10.68
CA LEU A 25 16.52 -0.71 9.40
C LEU A 25 15.19 -1.25 8.89
N MET A 26 14.95 -2.56 9.01
CA MET A 26 13.65 -3.16 8.63
C MET A 26 12.51 -2.50 9.39
N ARG A 27 12.66 -2.33 10.70
CA ARG A 27 11.64 -1.67 11.53
C ARG A 27 11.42 -0.22 11.12
N GLU A 28 12.48 0.51 10.88
CA GLU A 28 12.41 1.91 10.45
C GLU A 28 11.65 2.06 9.13
N LEU A 29 11.97 1.21 8.16
CA LEU A 29 11.31 1.24 6.85
C LEU A 29 9.81 0.92 6.97
N LEU A 30 9.46 -0.10 7.76
CA LEU A 30 8.07 -0.47 7.98
C LEU A 30 7.29 0.62 8.70
N THR A 31 7.87 1.21 9.74
CA THR A 31 7.23 2.29 10.49
C THR A 31 7.01 3.50 9.58
N THR A 32 8.02 3.88 8.81
CA THR A 32 7.93 5.02 7.88
C THR A 32 6.88 4.76 6.80
N LEU A 33 6.85 3.56 6.23
CA LEU A 33 5.85 3.19 5.22
C LEU A 33 4.43 3.30 5.79
N LEU A 34 4.21 2.74 6.98
CA LEU A 34 2.89 2.74 7.61
C LEU A 34 2.44 4.16 7.94
N ASP A 35 3.33 4.99 8.48
CA ASP A 35 3.02 6.37 8.80
C ASP A 35 2.70 7.18 7.55
N ASP A 36 3.53 7.06 6.51
CA ASP A 36 3.35 7.78 5.26
C ASP A 36 2.06 7.35 4.56
N THR A 37 1.84 6.03 4.43
CA THR A 37 0.65 5.51 3.76
C THR A 37 -0.63 5.89 4.51
N SER A 38 -0.58 5.89 5.84
CA SER A 38 -1.73 6.32 6.66
C SER A 38 -2.09 7.78 6.41
N LYS A 39 -1.10 8.64 6.21
CA LYS A 39 -1.33 10.04 5.83
C LYS A 39 -1.95 10.14 4.43
N GLN A 40 -1.50 9.30 3.50
CA GLN A 40 -2.04 9.31 2.14
C GLN A 40 -3.49 8.84 2.09
N VAL A 41 -3.94 7.99 3.03
CA VAL A 41 -5.34 7.53 3.09
C VAL A 41 -6.30 8.71 3.18
N ALA A 42 -6.00 9.72 3.98
CA ALA A 42 -6.84 10.92 4.11
C ALA A 42 -6.91 11.69 2.78
N LEU A 43 -5.78 11.81 2.09
CA LEU A 43 -5.74 12.49 0.79
C LEU A 43 -6.48 11.69 -0.28
N LEU A 44 -6.36 10.35 -0.25
CA LEU A 44 -7.11 9.47 -1.15
C LEU A 44 -8.61 9.59 -0.92
N ASP A 45 -9.04 9.62 0.34
CA ASP A 45 -10.45 9.78 0.68
C ASP A 45 -11.01 11.08 0.08
N ASP A 46 -10.31 12.19 0.25
CA ASP A 46 -10.71 13.48 -0.29
C ASP A 46 -10.76 13.45 -1.83
N ALA A 47 -9.76 12.86 -2.47
CA ALA A 47 -9.70 12.78 -3.93
C ALA A 47 -10.83 11.92 -4.50
N ILE A 48 -11.13 10.79 -3.85
CA ILE A 48 -12.21 9.89 -4.27
C ILE A 48 -13.57 10.58 -4.10
N ARG A 49 -13.81 11.22 -2.97
CA ARG A 49 -15.05 11.96 -2.71
C ARG A 49 -15.25 13.11 -3.70
N GLY A 50 -14.16 13.80 -4.04
CA GLY A 50 -14.19 14.88 -5.02
C GLY A 50 -14.19 14.40 -6.45
N GLN A 51 -14.15 13.09 -6.71
CA GLN A 51 -14.07 12.50 -8.04
C GLN A 51 -12.91 13.08 -8.86
N ASP A 52 -11.79 13.30 -8.19
CA ASP A 52 -10.56 13.79 -8.79
C ASP A 52 -9.76 12.61 -9.32
N GLN A 53 -9.96 12.27 -10.58
CA GLN A 53 -9.37 11.10 -11.22
C GLN A 53 -7.84 11.15 -11.18
N GLN A 54 -7.26 12.24 -11.60
CA GLN A 54 -5.79 12.35 -11.70
C GLN A 54 -5.13 12.29 -10.33
N LYS A 55 -5.71 12.95 -9.34
CA LYS A 55 -5.17 12.95 -7.98
C LYS A 55 -5.27 11.56 -7.37
N THR A 56 -6.41 10.88 -7.54
CA THR A 56 -6.60 9.52 -7.03
C THR A 56 -5.59 8.56 -7.65
N MET A 57 -5.43 8.61 -8.98
CA MET A 57 -4.48 7.75 -9.69
C MET A 57 -3.04 8.00 -9.24
N ARG A 58 -2.65 9.26 -9.11
CA ARG A 58 -1.30 9.64 -8.74
C ARG A 58 -0.95 9.20 -7.32
N LEU A 59 -1.87 9.41 -6.37
CA LEU A 59 -1.67 8.99 -4.98
C LEU A 59 -1.60 7.47 -4.86
N ALA A 60 -2.51 6.75 -5.52
CA ALA A 60 -2.52 5.30 -5.52
C ALA A 60 -1.24 4.73 -6.13
N HIS A 61 -0.78 5.32 -7.24
CA HIS A 61 0.46 4.90 -7.91
C HIS A 61 1.68 5.10 -7.01
N TYR A 62 1.79 6.26 -6.37
CA TYR A 62 2.89 6.55 -5.44
C TYR A 62 2.93 5.55 -4.28
N CYS A 63 1.79 5.34 -3.63
CA CYS A 63 1.70 4.43 -2.49
C CYS A 63 1.97 2.98 -2.91
N LYS A 64 1.47 2.57 -4.07
CA LYS A 64 1.72 1.25 -4.64
C LYS A 64 3.20 0.98 -4.79
N GLY A 65 3.93 1.92 -5.39
CA GLY A 65 5.37 1.80 -5.58
C GLY A 65 6.12 1.68 -4.25
N ALA A 66 5.78 2.51 -3.28
CA ALA A 66 6.41 2.48 -1.96
C ALA A 66 6.16 1.14 -1.25
N CYS A 67 4.93 0.63 -1.29
CA CYS A 67 4.57 -0.64 -0.67
C CYS A 67 5.27 -1.82 -1.35
N ALA A 68 5.27 -1.84 -2.69
CA ALA A 68 5.90 -2.92 -3.45
C ALA A 68 7.41 -2.99 -3.20
N ASN A 69 8.07 -1.84 -3.07
CA ASN A 69 9.51 -1.78 -2.82
C ASN A 69 9.92 -2.44 -1.50
N ILE A 70 9.05 -2.43 -0.51
CA ILE A 70 9.33 -2.99 0.82
C ILE A 70 8.80 -4.42 0.95
N GLY A 71 8.01 -4.88 -0.02
CA GLY A 71 7.42 -6.21 0.03
C GLY A 71 6.04 -6.27 0.64
N ALA A 72 5.38 -5.12 0.85
CA ALA A 72 4.00 -5.07 1.33
C ALA A 72 3.04 -5.35 0.16
N ASN A 73 3.05 -6.59 -0.30
CA ASN A 73 2.46 -6.96 -1.58
C ASN A 73 0.93 -6.94 -1.59
N ALA A 74 0.29 -7.34 -0.49
CA ALA A 74 -1.18 -7.29 -0.39
C ALA A 74 -1.67 -5.84 -0.44
N THR A 75 -1.00 -4.95 0.27
CA THR A 75 -1.32 -3.50 0.25
C THR A 75 -1.10 -2.93 -1.15
N ALA A 76 0.02 -3.27 -1.79
CA ALA A 76 0.33 -2.83 -3.15
C ALA A 76 -0.73 -3.30 -4.15
N ALA A 77 -1.25 -4.52 -4.00
CA ALA A 77 -2.29 -5.07 -4.88
C ALA A 77 -3.60 -4.27 -4.77
N VAL A 78 -4.00 -3.88 -3.57
CA VAL A 78 -5.18 -3.04 -3.36
C VAL A 78 -5.01 -1.68 -4.04
N LEU A 79 -3.84 -1.08 -3.90
CA LEU A 79 -3.54 0.22 -4.51
C LEU A 79 -3.51 0.15 -6.04
N LYS A 80 -2.99 -0.95 -6.58
CA LYS A 80 -3.02 -1.18 -8.03
C LYS A 80 -4.45 -1.25 -8.55
N LEU A 81 -5.32 -1.98 -7.85
CA LEU A 81 -6.73 -2.08 -8.20
C LEU A 81 -7.41 -0.71 -8.12
N MET A 82 -7.12 0.06 -7.07
CA MET A 82 -7.67 1.42 -6.92
C MET A 82 -7.26 2.33 -8.06
N GLU A 83 -6.01 2.26 -8.48
CA GLU A 83 -5.50 3.03 -9.62
C GLU A 83 -6.27 2.70 -10.90
N GLU A 84 -6.51 1.41 -11.16
CA GLU A 84 -7.29 0.94 -12.31
C GLU A 84 -8.74 1.41 -12.24
N GLN A 85 -9.35 1.33 -11.06
CA GLN A 85 -10.73 1.78 -10.84
C GLN A 85 -10.86 3.29 -11.07
N ALA A 86 -9.89 4.07 -10.61
CA ALA A 86 -9.87 5.52 -10.84
C ALA A 86 -9.71 5.84 -12.33
N ALA A 87 -8.90 5.06 -13.06
CA ALA A 87 -8.73 5.23 -14.50
C ALA A 87 -10.06 5.06 -15.24
N HIS A 88 -10.94 4.21 -14.73
CA HIS A 88 -12.29 4.00 -15.27
C HIS A 88 -13.35 4.88 -14.58
N GLN A 89 -12.95 5.79 -13.73
CA GLN A 89 -13.84 6.69 -12.98
C GLN A 89 -14.88 5.93 -12.13
N SER A 90 -14.50 4.74 -11.64
CA SER A 90 -15.35 3.90 -10.81
C SER A 90 -15.14 4.28 -9.34
N TYR A 91 -15.65 5.45 -8.94
CA TYR A 91 -15.36 6.02 -7.61
C TYR A 91 -15.99 5.25 -6.46
N ALA A 92 -17.14 4.61 -6.68
CA ALA A 92 -17.72 3.73 -5.66
C ALA A 92 -16.81 2.55 -5.37
N ASP A 93 -16.19 1.98 -6.42
CA ASP A 93 -15.22 0.90 -6.28
C ASP A 93 -13.94 1.39 -5.61
N CYS A 94 -13.50 2.61 -5.95
CA CYS A 94 -12.35 3.23 -5.27
C CYS A 94 -12.60 3.36 -3.77
N ALA A 95 -13.80 3.77 -3.38
CA ALA A 95 -14.16 3.89 -1.96
C ALA A 95 -14.13 2.54 -1.24
N ALA A 96 -14.63 1.48 -1.90
CA ALA A 96 -14.54 0.12 -1.35
C ALA A 96 -13.09 -0.34 -1.22
N SER A 97 -12.27 -0.05 -2.22
CA SER A 97 -10.83 -0.37 -2.18
C SER A 97 -10.10 0.41 -1.08
N LEU A 98 -10.53 1.64 -0.81
CA LEU A 98 -9.95 2.42 0.30
C LEU A 98 -10.19 1.75 1.64
N CYS A 99 -11.38 1.19 1.87
CA CYS A 99 -11.68 0.41 3.06
C CYS A 99 -10.77 -0.83 3.14
N ASN A 100 -10.58 -1.53 2.02
CA ASN A 100 -9.68 -2.68 1.95
C ASN A 100 -8.23 -2.27 2.22
N LEU A 101 -7.81 -1.11 1.74
CA LEU A 101 -6.48 -0.57 2.01
C LEU A 101 -6.25 -0.37 3.50
N MET A 102 -7.22 0.20 4.20
CA MET A 102 -7.13 0.41 5.64
C MET A 102 -7.01 -0.91 6.39
N GLN A 103 -7.75 -1.93 5.99
CA GLN A 103 -7.66 -3.28 6.57
C GLN A 103 -6.28 -3.90 6.32
N GLU A 104 -5.74 -3.76 5.12
CA GLU A 104 -4.41 -4.29 4.80
C GLU A 104 -3.30 -3.56 5.56
N LEU A 105 -3.44 -2.27 5.80
CA LEU A 105 -2.50 -1.53 6.65
C LEU A 105 -2.53 -2.04 8.09
N ASP A 106 -3.70 -2.34 8.63
CA ASP A 106 -3.82 -2.92 9.96
C ASP A 106 -3.18 -4.31 10.02
N ARG A 107 -3.40 -5.14 9.01
CA ARG A 107 -2.77 -6.46 8.91
C ARG A 107 -1.24 -6.33 8.84
N LEU A 108 -0.76 -5.34 8.10
CA LEU A 108 0.68 -5.11 7.98
C LEU A 108 1.28 -4.69 9.31
N ARG A 109 0.59 -3.83 10.10
CA ARG A 109 1.04 -3.47 11.44
C ARG A 109 1.19 -4.67 12.33
N VAL A 110 0.20 -5.56 12.31
CA VAL A 110 0.21 -6.78 13.13
C VAL A 110 1.36 -7.70 12.70
N GLU A 111 1.49 -7.94 11.40
CA GLU A 111 2.56 -8.81 10.87
C GLU A 111 3.95 -8.25 11.17
N ALA A 112 4.13 -6.96 11.04
CA ALA A 112 5.41 -6.29 11.28
C ALA A 112 5.69 -6.04 12.76
N ASN A 113 4.68 -6.13 13.61
CA ASN A 113 4.76 -5.86 15.04
C ASN A 113 5.26 -4.44 15.35
N VAL A 114 4.66 -3.48 14.67
CA VAL A 114 4.99 -2.06 14.85
C VAL A 114 3.76 -1.21 15.14
#